data_1109a13ac4e574f3245a1ba35b315c9a
#
_entry.id   1109a13ac4e574f3245a1ba35b315c9a
#
_cell.length_a   1.000
_cell.length_b   1.000
_cell.length_c   1.000
_cell.angle_alpha   90.00
_cell.angle_beta   90.00
_cell.angle_gamma   90.00
#
_symmetry.space_group_name_H-M   'P 1'
#
loop_
_entity.id
_entity.type
_entity.pdbx_description
1 polymer ?
#
loop_
_entity_poly.entity_id
_entity_poly.type
_entity_poly.pdbx_seq_one_letter_code
_entity_poly.pdbx_strand_id
1 'polypeptide(L)'
;MNNPDATAENTLADKLNHLFRTVIPAGREPYTTEEVARAITAGGVSISGSYIWLLRKGQRDNPTLRHLEALAKFFGVPPAYFFDDQVTAEVNADLGLMVALRDTQVQRVALRAAGLSAASLHSINEVIERVRQLEGLPTNPANPAKPAPPEGQS
;
A
#
# COMPACT_ATOMS: atom_id res chain seq x y z
N MET A 1 4.85 29.06 -2.58
CA MET A 1 3.51 28.50 -2.57
C MET A 1 3.62 27.03 -2.20
N ASN A 2 3.20 26.70 -1.02
CA ASN A 2 3.15 25.31 -0.59
C ASN A 2 2.01 24.62 -1.32
N ASN A 3 2.31 23.57 -2.06
CA ASN A 3 1.31 22.68 -2.59
C ASN A 3 0.78 21.84 -1.41
N PRO A 4 -0.45 22.04 -0.94
CA PRO A 4 -0.95 21.33 0.24
C PRO A 4 -1.17 19.83 0.00
N ASP A 5 -1.10 19.36 -1.25
CA ASP A 5 -1.38 17.97 -1.61
C ASP A 5 -0.15 17.04 -1.64
N ALA A 6 1.06 17.57 -1.51
CA ALA A 6 2.27 16.75 -1.66
C ALA A 6 2.90 16.27 -0.34
N THR A 7 2.41 16.70 0.82
CA THR A 7 3.02 16.39 2.13
C THR A 7 2.11 15.70 3.13
N ALA A 8 0.86 15.40 2.78
CA ALA A 8 -0.13 14.93 3.75
C ALA A 8 -0.16 13.41 3.98
N GLU A 9 0.56 12.58 3.22
CA GLU A 9 0.21 11.16 3.15
C GLU A 9 1.35 10.16 3.44
N ASN A 10 2.46 10.60 4.01
CA ASN A 10 3.58 9.69 4.26
C ASN A 10 4.13 9.76 5.69
N THR A 11 3.28 10.09 6.66
CA THR A 11 3.64 10.01 8.07
C THR A 11 3.70 8.55 8.54
N LEU A 12 4.39 8.31 9.64
CA LEU A 12 4.40 6.99 10.29
C LEU A 12 2.96 6.51 10.58
N ALA A 13 2.08 7.41 11.04
CA ALA A 13 0.68 7.08 11.31
C ALA A 13 -0.05 6.63 10.04
N ASP A 14 0.15 7.33 8.92
CA ASP A 14 -0.45 6.97 7.63
C ASP A 14 0.01 5.61 7.14
N LYS A 15 1.31 5.36 7.19
CA LYS A 15 1.93 4.09 6.81
C LYS A 15 1.40 2.93 7.67
N LEU A 16 1.36 3.13 8.96
CA LEU A 16 0.86 2.11 9.89
C LEU A 16 -0.63 1.84 9.70
N ASN A 17 -1.44 2.88 9.55
CA ASN A 17 -2.87 2.74 9.27
C ASN A 17 -3.14 2.03 7.94
N HIS A 18 -2.31 2.29 6.92
CA HIS A 18 -2.41 1.60 5.64
C HIS A 18 -2.20 0.08 5.80
N LEU A 19 -1.20 -0.33 6.56
CA LEU A 19 -0.95 -1.76 6.86
C LEU A 19 -2.14 -2.41 7.58
N PHE A 20 -2.70 -1.75 8.59
CA PHE A 20 -3.89 -2.25 9.30
C PHE A 20 -5.12 -2.40 8.39
N ARG A 21 -5.27 -1.55 7.37
CA ARG A 21 -6.37 -1.64 6.41
C ARG A 21 -6.17 -2.69 5.33
N THR A 22 -4.94 -2.95 4.93
CA THR A 22 -4.62 -3.79 3.77
C THR A 22 -4.19 -5.20 4.14
N VAL A 23 -3.47 -5.36 5.24
CA VAL A 23 -3.02 -6.66 5.74
C VAL A 23 -4.09 -7.22 6.67
N ILE A 24 -5.07 -7.88 6.09
CA ILE A 24 -6.19 -8.48 6.82
C ILE A 24 -6.10 -10.00 6.71
N PRO A 25 -6.22 -10.74 7.82
CA PRO A 25 -6.21 -12.20 7.76
C PRO A 25 -7.41 -12.72 6.97
N ALA A 26 -7.22 -13.82 6.24
CA ALA A 26 -8.26 -14.42 5.41
C ALA A 26 -9.50 -14.79 6.24
N GLY A 27 -10.68 -14.33 5.81
CA GLY A 27 -11.95 -14.63 6.44
C GLY A 27 -12.17 -14.00 7.82
N ARG A 28 -11.39 -12.97 8.17
CA ARG A 28 -11.47 -12.28 9.46
C ARG A 28 -11.59 -10.76 9.30
N GLU A 29 -11.99 -10.11 10.39
CA GLU A 29 -11.91 -8.66 10.55
C GLU A 29 -10.45 -8.20 10.63
N PRO A 30 -10.17 -6.91 10.36
CA PRO A 30 -8.84 -6.34 10.55
C PRO A 30 -8.28 -6.59 11.95
N TYR A 31 -6.95 -6.70 12.05
CA TYR A 31 -6.30 -6.82 13.35
C TYR A 31 -6.64 -5.64 14.26
N THR A 32 -6.85 -5.92 15.54
CA THR A 32 -6.89 -4.89 16.58
C THR A 32 -5.48 -4.55 17.05
N THR A 33 -5.30 -3.38 17.64
CA THR A 33 -4.00 -3.00 18.23
C THR A 33 -3.56 -3.95 19.34
N GLU A 34 -4.52 -4.51 20.09
CA GLU A 34 -4.25 -5.49 21.14
C GLU A 34 -3.75 -6.83 20.59
N GLU A 35 -4.33 -7.31 19.48
CA GLU A 35 -3.86 -8.53 18.82
C GLU A 35 -2.43 -8.38 18.31
N VAL A 36 -2.13 -7.26 17.66
CA VAL A 36 -0.78 -6.96 17.16
C VAL A 36 0.22 -6.86 18.31
N ALA A 37 -0.13 -6.14 19.38
CA ALA A 37 0.73 -6.00 20.56
C ALA A 37 1.01 -7.35 21.23
N ARG A 38 0.01 -8.20 21.34
CA ARG A 38 0.15 -9.54 21.93
C ARG A 38 1.09 -10.41 21.08
N ALA A 39 0.94 -10.41 19.78
CA ALA A 39 1.80 -11.18 18.89
C ALA A 39 3.25 -10.70 18.92
N ILE A 40 3.48 -9.39 18.91
CA ILE A 40 4.81 -8.80 19.01
C ILE A 40 5.47 -9.11 20.36
N THR A 41 4.72 -8.99 21.44
CA THR A 41 5.22 -9.30 22.79
C THR A 41 5.57 -10.78 22.94
N ALA A 42 4.78 -11.67 22.37
CA ALA A 42 5.10 -13.10 22.31
C ALA A 42 6.40 -13.38 21.54
N GLY A 43 6.76 -12.54 20.58
CA GLY A 43 8.03 -12.59 19.85
C GLY A 43 9.23 -11.97 20.57
N GLY A 44 9.05 -11.46 21.79
CA GLY A 44 10.12 -10.96 22.67
C GLY A 44 10.32 -9.44 22.66
N VAL A 45 9.47 -8.67 22.00
CA VAL A 45 9.51 -7.20 22.00
C VAL A 45 8.34 -6.65 22.81
N SER A 46 8.61 -5.97 23.92
CA SER A 46 7.57 -5.37 24.76
C SER A 46 6.91 -4.18 24.06
N ILE A 47 5.62 -4.30 23.80
CA ILE A 47 4.79 -3.23 23.21
C ILE A 47 3.34 -3.41 23.70
N SER A 48 2.63 -2.30 23.92
CA SER A 48 1.23 -2.32 24.31
C SER A 48 0.30 -1.91 23.14
N GLY A 49 -0.94 -2.40 23.17
CA GLY A 49 -1.97 -1.98 22.23
C GLY A 49 -2.25 -0.49 22.30
N SER A 50 -2.24 0.09 23.51
CA SER A 50 -2.39 1.54 23.71
C SER A 50 -1.28 2.33 23.03
N TYR A 51 -0.04 1.86 23.08
CA TYR A 51 1.07 2.51 22.41
C TYR A 51 0.94 2.45 20.89
N ILE A 52 0.55 1.30 20.34
CA ILE A 52 0.27 1.16 18.90
C ILE A 52 -0.87 2.08 18.49
N TRP A 53 -1.91 2.21 19.31
CA TRP A 53 -3.01 3.13 19.06
C TRP A 53 -2.52 4.58 18.98
N LEU A 54 -1.65 5.01 19.91
CA LEU A 54 -1.05 6.35 19.90
C LEU A 54 -0.20 6.60 18.65
N LEU A 55 0.55 5.61 18.19
CA LEU A 55 1.30 5.68 16.92
C LEU A 55 0.34 5.86 15.73
N ARG A 56 -0.75 5.12 15.70
CA ARG A 56 -1.76 5.19 14.62
C ARG A 56 -2.51 6.53 14.61
N LYS A 57 -2.65 7.18 15.75
CA LYS A 57 -3.27 8.51 15.88
C LYS A 57 -2.29 9.66 15.63
N GLY A 58 -1.01 9.38 15.42
CA GLY A 58 0.00 10.41 15.27
C GLY A 58 0.34 11.15 16.57
N GLN A 59 -0.14 10.66 17.73
CA GLN A 59 0.14 11.24 19.04
C GLN A 59 1.51 10.79 19.59
N ARG A 60 2.07 9.76 19.00
CA ARG A 60 3.45 9.33 19.15
C ARG A 60 4.04 9.13 17.76
N ASP A 61 5.17 9.74 17.49
CA ASP A 61 5.81 9.78 16.17
C ASP A 61 7.27 9.32 16.18
N ASN A 62 7.78 8.95 17.35
CA ASN A 62 9.19 8.57 17.53
C ASN A 62 9.31 7.20 18.22
N PRO A 63 8.85 6.10 17.61
CA PRO A 63 9.08 4.77 18.13
C PRO A 63 10.55 4.37 18.01
N THR A 64 11.00 3.44 18.84
CA THR A 64 12.34 2.87 18.71
C THR A 64 12.45 2.04 17.43
N LEU A 65 13.67 1.90 16.90
CA LEU A 65 13.93 1.02 15.77
C LEU A 65 13.43 -0.41 16.04
N ARG A 66 13.61 -0.88 17.26
CA ARG A 66 13.15 -2.22 17.67
C ARG A 66 11.63 -2.37 17.57
N HIS A 67 10.87 -1.34 17.91
CA HIS A 67 9.41 -1.33 17.71
C HIS A 67 9.03 -1.33 16.23
N LEU A 68 9.72 -0.55 15.40
CA LEU A 68 9.49 -0.52 13.94
C LEU A 68 9.82 -1.86 13.29
N GLU A 69 10.93 -2.47 13.65
CA GLU A 69 11.31 -3.81 13.17
C GLU A 69 10.27 -4.87 13.55
N ALA A 70 9.77 -4.83 14.77
CA ALA A 70 8.75 -5.77 15.24
C ALA A 70 7.41 -5.58 14.52
N LEU A 71 6.98 -4.35 14.31
CA LEU A 71 5.78 -4.03 13.52
C LEU A 71 5.94 -4.47 12.07
N ALA A 72 7.09 -4.18 11.44
CA ALA A 72 7.38 -4.61 10.08
C ALA A 72 7.34 -6.13 9.95
N LYS A 73 7.95 -6.85 10.87
CA LYS A 73 7.93 -8.31 10.90
C LYS A 73 6.53 -8.88 11.04
N PHE A 74 5.70 -8.28 11.90
CA PHE A 74 4.31 -8.69 12.07
C PHE A 74 3.50 -8.56 10.77
N PHE A 75 3.62 -7.43 10.09
CA PHE A 75 2.90 -7.18 8.84
C PHE A 75 3.57 -7.79 7.59
N GLY A 76 4.75 -8.38 7.72
CA GLY A 76 5.46 -8.99 6.60
C GLY A 76 6.05 -8.00 5.61
N VAL A 77 6.41 -6.79 6.06
CA VAL A 77 7.03 -5.75 5.24
C VAL A 77 8.46 -5.48 5.73
N PRO A 78 9.35 -4.95 4.87
CA PRO A 78 10.69 -4.56 5.32
C PRO A 78 10.63 -3.37 6.30
N PRO A 79 11.51 -3.27 7.30
CA PRO A 79 11.55 -2.13 8.23
C PRO A 79 11.68 -0.77 7.53
N ALA A 80 12.37 -0.72 6.38
CA ALA A 80 12.50 0.47 5.56
C ALA A 80 11.15 1.05 5.10
N TYR A 81 10.08 0.26 5.09
CA TYR A 81 8.72 0.71 4.80
C TYR A 81 8.33 1.96 5.62
N PHE A 82 8.77 2.04 6.88
CA PHE A 82 8.37 3.12 7.77
C PHE A 82 9.21 4.40 7.61
N PHE A 83 10.36 4.36 6.96
CA PHE A 83 11.27 5.51 6.86
C PHE A 83 11.83 5.79 5.46
N ASP A 84 11.51 4.99 4.46
CA ASP A 84 11.90 5.19 3.07
C ASP A 84 10.63 5.24 2.21
N ASP A 85 10.31 6.42 1.68
CA ASP A 85 9.07 6.65 0.93
C ASP A 85 9.00 5.85 -0.37
N GLN A 86 10.14 5.58 -1.01
CA GLN A 86 10.16 4.73 -2.19
C GLN A 86 9.81 3.28 -1.84
N VAL A 87 10.39 2.75 -0.78
CA VAL A 87 10.04 1.39 -0.28
C VAL A 87 8.57 1.35 0.13
N THR A 88 8.06 2.39 0.79
CA THR A 88 6.64 2.50 1.12
C THR A 88 5.77 2.39 -0.12
N ALA A 89 6.09 3.14 -1.18
CA ALA A 89 5.31 3.13 -2.42
C ALA A 89 5.35 1.76 -3.11
N GLU A 90 6.49 1.11 -3.19
CA GLU A 90 6.66 -0.21 -3.78
C GLU A 90 5.85 -1.27 -3.01
N VAL A 91 5.97 -1.30 -1.69
CA VAL A 91 5.23 -2.24 -0.84
C VAL A 91 3.72 -1.98 -0.93
N ASN A 92 3.29 -0.73 -0.93
CA ASN A 92 1.88 -0.38 -1.06
C ASN A 92 1.30 -0.80 -2.41
N ALA A 93 2.07 -0.72 -3.49
CA ALA A 93 1.67 -1.23 -4.80
C ALA A 93 1.47 -2.76 -4.77
N ASP A 94 2.38 -3.50 -4.16
CA ASP A 94 2.26 -4.95 -4.00
C ASP A 94 1.05 -5.34 -3.13
N LEU A 95 0.84 -4.64 -2.02
CA LEU A 95 -0.33 -4.85 -1.16
C LEU A 95 -1.64 -4.53 -1.89
N GLY A 96 -1.66 -3.47 -2.69
CA GLY A 96 -2.81 -3.11 -3.53
C GLY A 96 -3.16 -4.20 -4.53
N LEU A 97 -2.16 -4.81 -5.15
CA LEU A 97 -2.35 -5.96 -6.03
C LEU A 97 -2.94 -7.17 -5.28
N MET A 98 -2.40 -7.48 -4.11
CA MET A 98 -2.92 -8.58 -3.27
C MET A 98 -4.38 -8.35 -2.86
N VAL A 99 -4.74 -7.12 -2.51
CA VAL A 99 -6.13 -6.75 -2.18
C VAL A 99 -7.02 -6.90 -3.41
N ALA A 100 -6.60 -6.41 -4.58
CA ALA A 100 -7.36 -6.53 -5.83
C ALA A 100 -7.59 -7.99 -6.22
N LEU A 101 -6.59 -8.86 -6.04
CA LEU A 101 -6.69 -10.28 -6.34
C LEU A 101 -7.60 -11.08 -5.39
N ARG A 102 -8.11 -10.48 -4.31
CA ARG A 102 -9.17 -11.09 -3.49
C ARG A 102 -10.53 -11.07 -4.18
N ASP A 103 -10.74 -10.16 -5.12
CA ASP A 103 -11.96 -10.10 -5.92
C ASP A 103 -11.93 -11.21 -6.99
N THR A 104 -12.95 -12.06 -6.97
CA THR A 104 -13.08 -13.20 -7.89
C THR A 104 -13.21 -12.75 -9.35
N GLN A 105 -13.83 -11.62 -9.62
CA GLN A 105 -13.96 -11.09 -10.97
C GLN A 105 -12.62 -10.60 -11.49
N VAL A 106 -11.84 -9.91 -10.65
CA VAL A 106 -10.47 -9.49 -10.99
C VAL A 106 -9.57 -10.69 -11.24
N GLN A 107 -9.66 -11.74 -10.42
CA GLN A 107 -8.92 -12.99 -10.63
C GLN A 107 -9.24 -13.62 -11.99
N ARG A 108 -10.50 -13.67 -12.38
CA ARG A 108 -10.92 -14.21 -13.68
C ARG A 108 -10.32 -13.42 -14.85
N VAL A 109 -10.29 -12.11 -14.75
CA VAL A 109 -9.66 -11.25 -15.78
C VAL A 109 -8.16 -11.52 -15.84
N ALA A 110 -7.49 -11.59 -14.69
CA ALA A 110 -6.06 -11.87 -14.61
C ALA A 110 -5.72 -13.25 -15.21
N LEU A 111 -6.48 -14.28 -14.92
CA LEU A 111 -6.29 -15.63 -15.47
C LEU A 111 -6.46 -15.65 -16.99
N ARG A 112 -7.41 -14.89 -17.54
CA ARG A 112 -7.61 -14.78 -18.99
C ARG A 112 -6.52 -13.99 -19.68
N ALA A 113 -5.92 -13.03 -18.97
CA ALA A 113 -4.79 -12.26 -19.48
C ALA A 113 -3.47 -13.05 -19.44
N ALA A 114 -3.39 -14.08 -18.61
CA ALA A 114 -2.20 -14.91 -18.50
C ALA A 114 -1.88 -15.62 -19.83
N GLY A 115 -0.61 -15.56 -20.23
CA GLY A 115 -0.13 -16.16 -21.48
C GLY A 115 -0.29 -15.28 -22.74
N LEU A 116 -0.91 -14.11 -22.62
CA LEU A 116 -0.95 -13.14 -23.73
C LEU A 116 0.44 -12.49 -23.95
N SER A 117 0.70 -12.06 -25.17
CA SER A 117 1.92 -11.32 -25.49
C SER A 117 1.98 -9.96 -24.76
N ALA A 118 3.18 -9.41 -24.58
CA ALA A 118 3.37 -8.08 -24.01
C ALA A 118 2.60 -6.99 -24.78
N ALA A 119 2.56 -7.08 -26.11
CA ALA A 119 1.81 -6.14 -26.95
C ALA A 119 0.29 -6.22 -26.70
N SER A 120 -0.26 -7.43 -26.57
CA SER A 120 -1.67 -7.63 -26.25
C SER A 120 -2.02 -7.14 -24.85
N LEU A 121 -1.17 -7.39 -23.86
CA LEU A 121 -1.34 -6.90 -22.50
C LEU A 121 -1.31 -5.37 -22.45
N HIS A 122 -0.43 -4.74 -23.24
CA HIS A 122 -0.38 -3.28 -23.34
C HIS A 122 -1.70 -2.70 -23.86
N SER A 123 -2.24 -3.27 -24.93
CA SER A 123 -3.53 -2.84 -25.49
C SER A 123 -4.69 -3.03 -24.54
N ILE A 124 -4.70 -4.11 -23.77
CA ILE A 124 -5.72 -4.34 -22.73
C ILE A 124 -5.60 -3.29 -21.62
N ASN A 125 -4.38 -2.97 -21.20
CA ASN A 125 -4.16 -1.93 -20.18
C ASN A 125 -4.66 -0.56 -20.64
N GLU A 126 -4.48 -0.19 -21.90
CA GLU A 126 -5.03 1.05 -22.45
C GLU A 126 -6.57 1.09 -22.36
N VAL A 127 -7.22 -0.02 -22.67
CA VAL A 127 -8.68 -0.15 -22.54
C VAL A 127 -9.12 -0.02 -21.08
N ILE A 128 -8.43 -0.70 -20.17
CA ILE A 128 -8.71 -0.62 -18.75
C ILE A 128 -8.58 0.82 -18.23
N GLU A 129 -7.50 1.52 -18.58
CA GLU A 129 -7.30 2.93 -18.19
C GLU A 129 -8.41 3.84 -18.73
N ARG A 130 -8.86 3.60 -19.95
CA ARG A 130 -9.99 4.34 -20.53
C ARG A 130 -11.28 4.12 -19.76
N VAL A 131 -11.58 2.88 -19.40
CA VAL A 131 -12.75 2.54 -18.58
C VAL A 131 -12.65 3.17 -17.20
N ARG A 132 -11.50 3.12 -16.56
CA ARG A 132 -11.25 3.76 -15.25
C ARG A 132 -11.53 5.26 -15.30
N GLN A 133 -11.07 5.95 -16.36
CA GLN A 133 -11.35 7.38 -16.57
C GLN A 133 -12.84 7.65 -16.72
N LEU A 134 -13.57 6.82 -17.47
CA LEU A 134 -15.01 6.96 -17.66
C LEU A 134 -15.80 6.73 -16.35
N GLU A 135 -15.30 5.88 -15.48
CA GLU A 135 -15.88 5.61 -14.16
C GLU A 135 -15.42 6.60 -13.07
N GLY A 136 -14.54 7.55 -13.40
CA GLY A 136 -14.00 8.53 -12.45
C GLY A 136 -13.02 7.94 -11.43
N LEU A 137 -12.42 6.79 -11.74
CA LEU A 137 -11.42 6.15 -10.89
C LEU A 137 -10.04 6.77 -11.09
N PRO A 138 -9.20 6.83 -10.04
CA PRO A 138 -7.84 7.36 -10.17
C PRO A 138 -7.00 6.53 -11.13
N THR A 139 -6.04 7.17 -11.79
CA THR A 139 -5.07 6.51 -12.67
C THR A 139 -4.30 5.45 -11.87
N ASN A 140 -4.12 4.28 -12.46
CA ASN A 140 -3.38 3.20 -11.81
C ASN A 140 -1.88 3.57 -11.70
N PRO A 141 -1.28 3.64 -10.51
CA PRO A 141 0.13 3.97 -10.34
C PRO A 141 1.09 2.96 -10.99
N ALA A 142 0.62 1.75 -11.27
CA ALA A 142 1.39 0.74 -12.00
C ALA A 142 1.55 1.04 -13.51
N ASN A 143 0.85 2.05 -14.03
CA ASN A 143 1.00 2.50 -15.40
C ASN A 143 1.32 4.01 -15.41
N PRO A 144 2.60 4.40 -15.25
CA PRO A 144 3.00 5.80 -15.32
C PRO A 144 2.58 6.35 -16.69
N ALA A 145 1.82 7.43 -16.68
CA ALA A 145 1.41 8.12 -17.90
C ALA A 145 2.62 8.35 -18.80
N LYS A 146 2.53 7.92 -20.05
CA LYS A 146 3.54 8.21 -21.06
C LYS A 146 3.81 9.71 -21.04
N PRO A 147 5.07 10.17 -20.90
CA PRO A 147 5.36 11.59 -20.94
C PRO A 147 4.80 12.19 -22.23
N ALA A 148 4.12 13.31 -22.10
CA ALA A 148 3.59 14.05 -23.24
C ALA A 148 4.72 14.32 -24.23
N PRO A 149 4.49 14.19 -25.55
CA PRO A 149 5.50 14.54 -26.54
C PRO A 149 5.89 16.01 -26.35
N PRO A 150 7.17 16.36 -26.52
CA PRO A 150 7.59 17.74 -26.40
C PRO A 150 6.83 18.58 -27.44
N GLU A 151 6.15 19.62 -26.96
CA GLU A 151 5.51 20.57 -27.86
C GLU A 151 6.58 21.17 -28.75
N GLY A 152 6.38 20.99 -30.06
CA GLY A 152 7.29 21.48 -31.07
C GLY A 152 7.47 22.99 -30.96
N GLN A 153 8.69 23.39 -30.76
CA GLN A 153 9.09 24.77 -30.96
C GLN A 153 9.00 25.07 -32.45
N SER A 154 8.09 25.93 -32.80
CA SER A 154 8.12 26.66 -34.07
C SER A 154 8.83 27.97 -33.88
#